data_7b2644bc9143ce2d9e097e206e1d4d7f
#
_entry.id   7b2644bc9143ce2d9e097e206e1d4d7f
#
_cell.length_a   1.000
_cell.length_b   1.000
_cell.length_c   1.000
_cell.angle_alpha   90.00
_cell.angle_beta   90.00
_cell.angle_gamma   90.00
#
_symmetry.space_group_name_H-M   'P 1'
#
loop_
_entity.id
_entity.type
_entity.pdbx_description
1 polymer ?
#
loop_
_entity_poly.entity_id
_entity_poly.type
_entity_poly.pdbx_seq_one_letter_code
_entity_poly.pdbx_strand_id
1 'polypeptide(L)'
;MSSGIAAEDWIAHHARFAPRAEAAHDLASGRRFTYAAFDERITRAALWLARAFGVARGDRVAVLSMNDTDVFELQFACQRLGAIFLPLNWRLAVPELEFICKDSRPVVLIHGAEFADAALQTARLSGVPHTADMANGGPSAYEAGLATASGTLDPPALDLPALDLADIWTIMYTSGTTGRPKGAEITYRMGVFNAIQCAMMVGLTAQSRNLVFLPTFHTGGLNVYANPTFHTGGCNLVMRSFDPALFLRLLSDRALGLTHALGVPTKIGRAHV
;
A
#
# COMPACT_ATOMS: atom_id res chain seq x y z
N MET A 1 -7.87 19.17 -15.37
CA MET A 1 -6.83 19.81 -16.21
C MET A 1 -5.51 19.17 -15.83
N SER A 2 -4.71 18.70 -16.79
CA SER A 2 -3.36 18.18 -16.57
C SER A 2 -2.51 19.25 -15.86
N SER A 3 -1.74 18.87 -14.84
CA SER A 3 -0.83 19.78 -14.16
C SER A 3 0.44 20.07 -14.99
N GLY A 4 0.69 19.26 -16.02
CA GLY A 4 1.90 19.29 -16.83
C GLY A 4 3.15 18.84 -16.06
N ILE A 5 3.00 18.32 -14.83
CA ILE A 5 4.09 17.84 -13.99
C ILE A 5 3.89 16.33 -13.76
N ALA A 6 4.88 15.52 -14.16
CA ALA A 6 4.83 14.07 -13.99
C ALA A 6 4.88 13.67 -12.50
N ALA A 7 4.11 12.63 -12.16
CA ALA A 7 4.23 11.98 -10.86
C ALA A 7 5.44 11.03 -10.87
N GLU A 8 6.33 11.18 -9.89
CA GLU A 8 7.54 10.37 -9.78
C GLU A 8 7.28 9.10 -8.95
N ASP A 9 7.83 7.97 -9.40
CA ASP A 9 7.89 6.73 -8.63
C ASP A 9 9.08 6.79 -7.65
N TRP A 10 8.78 7.00 -6.37
CA TRP A 10 9.78 7.15 -5.32
C TRP A 10 10.62 5.89 -5.11
N ILE A 11 10.00 4.71 -5.26
CA ILE A 11 10.71 3.44 -5.10
C ILE A 11 11.71 3.25 -6.24
N ALA A 12 11.29 3.45 -7.48
CA ALA A 12 12.18 3.37 -8.65
C ALA A 12 13.30 4.43 -8.58
N HIS A 13 13.02 5.64 -8.05
CA HIS A 13 14.02 6.66 -7.80
C HIS A 13 15.10 6.13 -6.84
N HIS A 14 14.72 5.66 -5.65
CA HIS A 14 15.68 5.19 -4.66
C HIS A 14 16.35 3.87 -5.05
N ALA A 15 15.68 3.01 -5.83
CA ALA A 15 16.31 1.81 -6.40
C ALA A 15 17.51 2.14 -7.31
N ARG A 16 17.47 3.29 -8.01
CA ARG A 16 18.59 3.79 -8.82
C ARG A 16 19.69 4.43 -8.00
N PHE A 17 19.36 5.27 -7.01
CA PHE A 17 20.33 6.08 -6.28
C PHE A 17 20.90 5.41 -5.03
N ALA A 18 20.12 4.55 -4.38
CA ALA A 18 20.48 3.83 -3.16
C ALA A 18 20.01 2.37 -3.19
N PRO A 19 20.37 1.55 -4.21
CA PRO A 19 19.78 0.23 -4.47
C PRO A 19 19.91 -0.75 -3.30
N ARG A 20 20.95 -0.60 -2.47
CA ARG A 20 21.22 -1.48 -1.32
C ARG A 20 20.64 -0.98 -0.02
N ALA A 21 20.09 0.23 0.06
CA ALA A 21 19.40 0.73 1.24
C ALA A 21 18.13 -0.09 1.50
N GLU A 22 17.83 -0.35 2.77
CA GLU A 22 16.62 -1.08 3.17
C GLU A 22 15.40 -0.20 2.97
N ALA A 23 14.42 -0.67 2.19
CA ALA A 23 13.17 0.03 1.92
C ALA A 23 12.05 -0.42 2.86
N ALA A 24 11.92 -1.73 3.08
CA ALA A 24 10.85 -2.31 3.86
C ALA A 24 11.31 -3.55 4.64
N HIS A 25 10.75 -3.72 5.85
CA HIS A 25 10.94 -4.89 6.69
C HIS A 25 9.58 -5.34 7.21
N ASP A 26 9.12 -6.49 6.79
CA ASP A 26 7.94 -7.13 7.34
C ASP A 26 8.27 -7.85 8.65
N LEU A 27 7.71 -7.37 9.74
CA LEU A 27 8.03 -7.89 11.08
C LEU A 27 7.33 -9.22 11.39
N ALA A 28 6.30 -9.59 10.64
CA ALA A 28 5.56 -10.84 10.86
C ALA A 28 6.23 -12.01 10.13
N SER A 29 6.60 -11.83 8.86
CA SER A 29 7.30 -12.83 8.06
C SER A 29 8.82 -12.78 8.19
N GLY A 30 9.36 -11.68 8.70
CA GLY A 30 10.81 -11.42 8.76
C GLY A 30 11.43 -11.03 7.42
N ARG A 31 10.63 -10.86 6.35
CA ARG A 31 11.12 -10.45 5.03
C ARG A 31 11.70 -9.04 5.08
N ARG A 32 12.87 -8.87 4.45
CA ARG A 32 13.52 -7.56 4.30
C ARG A 32 13.81 -7.30 2.84
N PHE A 33 13.54 -6.09 2.41
CA PHE A 33 13.75 -5.68 1.03
C PHE A 33 14.66 -4.46 0.97
N THR A 34 15.68 -4.53 0.13
CA THR A 34 16.37 -3.33 -0.32
C THR A 34 15.49 -2.58 -1.33
N TYR A 35 15.79 -1.31 -1.60
CA TYR A 35 15.06 -0.57 -2.64
C TYR A 35 15.10 -1.27 -3.99
N ALA A 36 16.25 -1.85 -4.40
CA ALA A 36 16.34 -2.62 -5.65
C ALA A 36 15.44 -3.85 -5.65
N ALA A 37 15.43 -4.64 -4.55
CA ALA A 37 14.59 -5.83 -4.46
C ALA A 37 13.10 -5.47 -4.38
N PHE A 38 12.77 -4.38 -3.69
CA PHE A 38 11.40 -3.91 -3.57
C PHE A 38 10.87 -3.37 -4.90
N ASP A 39 11.69 -2.64 -5.65
CA ASP A 39 11.40 -2.16 -7.00
C ASP A 39 11.12 -3.31 -7.98
N GLU A 40 11.95 -4.37 -7.92
CA GLU A 40 11.76 -5.56 -8.74
C GLU A 40 10.42 -6.24 -8.44
N ARG A 41 10.06 -6.42 -7.16
CA ARG A 41 8.78 -7.02 -6.77
C ARG A 41 7.59 -6.17 -7.23
N ILE A 42 7.66 -4.86 -7.09
CA ILE A 42 6.62 -3.93 -7.55
C ILE A 42 6.47 -4.01 -9.09
N THR A 43 7.58 -4.11 -9.83
CA THR A 43 7.55 -4.32 -11.28
C THR A 43 6.82 -5.61 -11.63
N ARG A 44 7.15 -6.71 -10.97
CA ARG A 44 6.50 -8.00 -11.17
C ARG A 44 5.01 -7.96 -10.78
N ALA A 45 4.66 -7.29 -9.69
CA ALA A 45 3.28 -7.10 -9.28
C ALA A 45 2.48 -6.31 -10.33
N ALA A 46 3.04 -5.25 -10.89
CA ALA A 46 2.40 -4.48 -11.96
C ALA A 46 2.18 -5.34 -13.23
N LEU A 47 3.20 -6.11 -13.64
CA LEU A 47 3.08 -7.03 -14.77
C LEU A 47 2.03 -8.11 -14.53
N TRP A 48 1.97 -8.68 -13.33
CA TRP A 48 0.96 -9.65 -12.96
C TRP A 48 -0.44 -9.06 -12.98
N LEU A 49 -0.65 -7.89 -12.39
CA LEU A 49 -1.94 -7.20 -12.41
C LEU A 49 -2.44 -6.93 -13.84
N ALA A 50 -1.55 -6.45 -14.71
CA ALA A 50 -1.89 -6.16 -16.09
C ALA A 50 -2.21 -7.43 -16.90
N ARG A 51 -1.40 -8.49 -16.76
CA ARG A 51 -1.52 -9.70 -17.58
C ARG A 51 -2.60 -10.65 -17.09
N ALA A 52 -2.75 -10.83 -15.77
CA ALA A 52 -3.71 -11.76 -15.20
C ALA A 52 -5.13 -11.18 -15.13
N PHE A 53 -5.27 -9.88 -14.90
CA PHE A 53 -6.56 -9.24 -14.65
C PHE A 53 -6.89 -8.10 -15.63
N GLY A 54 -6.00 -7.79 -16.56
CA GLY A 54 -6.21 -6.71 -17.53
C GLY A 54 -6.22 -5.32 -16.90
N VAL A 55 -5.58 -5.14 -15.73
CA VAL A 55 -5.55 -3.85 -15.04
C VAL A 55 -4.87 -2.79 -15.91
N ALA A 56 -5.57 -1.69 -16.15
CA ALA A 56 -5.14 -0.57 -16.96
C ALA A 56 -5.31 0.77 -16.21
N ARG A 57 -4.92 1.87 -16.86
CA ARG A 57 -5.06 3.22 -16.29
C ARG A 57 -6.51 3.51 -15.90
N GLY A 58 -6.67 4.04 -14.69
CA GLY A 58 -7.97 4.41 -14.12
C GLY A 58 -8.75 3.24 -13.52
N ASP A 59 -8.30 2.00 -13.68
CA ASP A 59 -8.90 0.85 -13.00
C ASP A 59 -8.61 0.89 -11.51
N ARG A 60 -9.52 0.33 -10.70
CA ARG A 60 -9.37 0.22 -9.25
C ARG A 60 -8.94 -1.20 -8.90
N VAL A 61 -7.88 -1.28 -8.09
CA VAL A 61 -7.41 -2.53 -7.48
C VAL A 61 -7.74 -2.48 -6.00
N ALA A 62 -8.70 -3.29 -5.57
CA ALA A 62 -9.09 -3.36 -4.17
C ALA A 62 -8.19 -4.31 -3.39
N VAL A 63 -7.81 -3.90 -2.17
CA VAL A 63 -6.97 -4.71 -1.28
C VAL A 63 -7.62 -4.81 0.09
N LEU A 64 -7.97 -6.03 0.52
CA LEU A 64 -8.55 -6.34 1.83
C LEU A 64 -7.54 -7.13 2.67
N SER A 65 -6.71 -6.43 3.44
CA SER A 65 -5.64 -7.06 4.22
C SER A 65 -5.33 -6.28 5.50
N MET A 66 -4.73 -6.96 6.45
CA MET A 66 -3.96 -6.29 7.51
C MET A 66 -2.70 -5.63 6.91
N ASN A 67 -1.93 -4.92 7.75
CA ASN A 67 -0.69 -4.33 7.29
C ASN A 67 0.27 -5.43 6.80
N ASP A 68 0.89 -5.18 5.65
CA ASP A 68 1.80 -6.09 4.98
C ASP A 68 2.72 -5.28 4.07
N THR A 69 3.92 -5.73 3.80
CA THR A 69 4.77 -5.12 2.78
C THR A 69 4.17 -5.26 1.38
N ASP A 70 3.44 -6.36 1.12
CA ASP A 70 2.75 -6.62 -0.14
C ASP A 70 1.67 -5.55 -0.45
N VAL A 71 1.07 -4.95 0.59
CA VAL A 71 0.11 -3.83 0.44
C VAL A 71 0.78 -2.62 -0.21
N PHE A 72 2.01 -2.30 0.18
CA PHE A 72 2.79 -1.21 -0.43
C PHE A 72 3.27 -1.59 -1.84
N GLU A 73 3.66 -2.86 -2.06
CA GLU A 73 3.99 -3.34 -3.41
C GLU A 73 2.80 -3.13 -4.36
N LEU A 74 1.59 -3.47 -3.95
CA LEU A 74 0.37 -3.27 -4.73
C LEU A 74 0.04 -1.78 -4.94
N GLN A 75 0.26 -0.91 -3.93
CA GLN A 75 0.07 0.52 -4.08
C GLN A 75 0.96 1.10 -5.19
N PHE A 76 2.26 0.77 -5.16
CA PHE A 76 3.20 1.26 -6.17
C PHE A 76 3.05 0.53 -7.52
N ALA A 77 2.62 -0.74 -7.53
CA ALA A 77 2.25 -1.43 -8.76
C ALA A 77 1.08 -0.75 -9.48
N CYS A 78 0.05 -0.33 -8.73
CA CYS A 78 -1.05 0.48 -9.27
C CYS A 78 -0.53 1.80 -9.86
N GLN A 79 0.40 2.48 -9.16
CA GLN A 79 1.03 3.69 -9.69
C GLN A 79 1.67 3.43 -11.05
N ARG A 80 2.45 2.35 -11.20
CA ARG A 80 3.13 2.02 -12.48
C ARG A 80 2.17 1.79 -13.63
N LEU A 81 0.97 1.30 -13.33
CA LEU A 81 -0.09 1.08 -14.33
C LEU A 81 -1.01 2.29 -14.54
N GLY A 82 -0.88 3.34 -13.74
CA GLY A 82 -1.86 4.42 -13.69
C GLY A 82 -3.21 3.96 -13.13
N ALA A 83 -3.24 2.82 -12.47
CA ALA A 83 -4.40 2.30 -11.77
C ALA A 83 -4.56 2.97 -10.40
N ILE A 84 -5.73 2.85 -9.82
CA ILE A 84 -6.10 3.48 -8.55
C ILE A 84 -6.07 2.41 -7.45
N PHE A 85 -5.24 2.64 -6.42
CA PHE A 85 -5.18 1.79 -5.25
C PHE A 85 -6.39 2.02 -4.35
N LEU A 86 -7.09 0.93 -3.96
CA LEU A 86 -8.29 0.98 -3.14
C LEU A 86 -8.11 0.09 -1.89
N PRO A 87 -7.48 0.59 -0.82
CA PRO A 87 -7.34 -0.17 0.42
C PRO A 87 -8.68 -0.23 1.16
N LEU A 88 -9.15 -1.45 1.42
CA LEU A 88 -10.41 -1.70 2.12
C LEU A 88 -10.18 -1.88 3.62
N ASN A 89 -11.09 -1.33 4.41
CA ASN A 89 -11.08 -1.54 5.85
C ASN A 89 -11.54 -2.97 6.19
N TRP A 90 -10.60 -3.82 6.57
CA TRP A 90 -10.84 -5.22 6.90
C TRP A 90 -11.73 -5.47 8.14
N ARG A 91 -12.09 -4.41 8.88
CA ARG A 91 -13.02 -4.50 10.02
C ARG A 91 -14.47 -4.36 9.60
N LEU A 92 -14.74 -3.99 8.35
CA LEU A 92 -16.09 -3.83 7.82
C LEU A 92 -16.75 -5.20 7.59
N ALA A 93 -18.04 -5.23 7.79
CA ALA A 93 -18.84 -6.39 7.43
C ALA A 93 -19.06 -6.49 5.91
N VAL A 94 -19.38 -7.67 5.42
CA VAL A 94 -19.58 -7.92 3.97
C VAL A 94 -20.55 -6.94 3.31
N PRO A 95 -21.70 -6.54 3.90
CA PRO A 95 -22.59 -5.57 3.27
C PRO A 95 -21.98 -4.19 3.06
N GLU A 96 -21.06 -3.77 3.94
CA GLU A 96 -20.34 -2.50 3.81
C GLU A 96 -19.26 -2.59 2.71
N LEU A 97 -18.53 -3.71 2.66
CA LEU A 97 -17.56 -4.01 1.60
C LEU A 97 -18.25 -4.11 0.24
N GLU A 98 -19.40 -4.77 0.17
CA GLU A 98 -20.24 -4.86 -1.03
C GLU A 98 -20.64 -3.47 -1.55
N PHE A 99 -21.11 -2.59 -0.65
CA PHE A 99 -21.44 -1.21 -1.02
C PHE A 99 -20.23 -0.49 -1.63
N ILE A 100 -19.08 -0.57 -0.97
CA ILE A 100 -17.84 0.07 -1.43
C ILE A 100 -17.43 -0.48 -2.81
N CYS A 101 -17.45 -1.80 -2.99
CA CYS A 101 -17.07 -2.42 -4.25
C CYS A 101 -18.07 -2.12 -5.40
N LYS A 102 -19.37 -1.99 -5.09
CA LYS A 102 -20.38 -1.55 -6.09
C LYS A 102 -20.17 -0.11 -6.53
N ASP A 103 -19.82 0.76 -5.59
CA ASP A 103 -19.59 2.18 -5.84
C ASP A 103 -18.28 2.40 -6.62
N SER A 104 -17.18 1.80 -6.16
CA SER A 104 -15.83 1.96 -6.75
C SER A 104 -15.57 1.06 -7.97
N ARG A 105 -16.29 -0.05 -8.12
CA ARG A 105 -16.17 -1.02 -9.22
C ARG A 105 -14.73 -1.46 -9.49
N PRO A 106 -14.04 -2.10 -8.54
CA PRO A 106 -12.69 -2.60 -8.77
C PRO A 106 -12.70 -3.77 -9.77
N VAL A 107 -11.64 -3.87 -10.58
CA VAL A 107 -11.46 -4.98 -11.54
C VAL A 107 -10.94 -6.23 -10.85
N VAL A 108 -10.26 -6.08 -9.72
CA VAL A 108 -9.78 -7.20 -8.91
C VAL A 108 -9.86 -6.84 -7.43
N LEU A 109 -10.18 -7.83 -6.58
CA LEU A 109 -10.11 -7.77 -5.13
C LEU A 109 -9.03 -8.74 -4.64
N ILE A 110 -7.90 -8.19 -4.19
CA ILE A 110 -6.81 -8.95 -3.60
C ILE A 110 -7.01 -8.98 -2.08
N HIS A 111 -6.82 -10.15 -1.46
CA HIS A 111 -7.12 -10.29 -0.04
C HIS A 111 -6.07 -11.10 0.72
N GLY A 112 -5.87 -10.78 1.99
CA GLY A 112 -5.16 -11.64 2.91
C GLY A 112 -5.89 -12.98 3.08
N ALA A 113 -5.16 -14.05 3.33
CA ALA A 113 -5.72 -15.40 3.48
C ALA A 113 -6.82 -15.46 4.57
N GLU A 114 -6.67 -14.68 5.64
CA GLU A 114 -7.63 -14.57 6.74
C GLU A 114 -8.97 -13.92 6.36
N PHE A 115 -9.03 -13.24 5.22
CA PHE A 115 -10.24 -12.55 4.73
C PHE A 115 -10.86 -13.24 3.50
N ALA A 116 -10.44 -14.46 3.17
CA ALA A 116 -10.87 -15.16 1.95
C ALA A 116 -12.39 -15.26 1.83
N ASP A 117 -13.09 -15.73 2.87
CA ASP A 117 -14.55 -15.87 2.84
C ASP A 117 -15.26 -14.54 2.63
N ALA A 118 -14.85 -13.50 3.36
CA ALA A 118 -15.42 -12.15 3.23
C ALA A 118 -15.16 -11.56 1.84
N ALA A 119 -13.95 -11.75 1.30
CA ALA A 119 -13.57 -11.26 -0.02
C ALA A 119 -14.36 -11.96 -1.14
N LEU A 120 -14.44 -13.28 -1.11
CA LEU A 120 -15.18 -14.06 -2.10
C LEU A 120 -16.69 -13.74 -2.07
N GLN A 121 -17.26 -13.60 -0.87
CA GLN A 121 -18.66 -13.20 -0.73
C GLN A 121 -18.89 -11.78 -1.24
N THR A 122 -18.01 -10.84 -0.88
CA THR A 122 -18.06 -9.45 -1.35
C THR A 122 -17.97 -9.39 -2.88
N ALA A 123 -16.99 -10.06 -3.49
CA ALA A 123 -16.82 -10.07 -4.94
C ALA A 123 -18.07 -10.59 -5.66
N ARG A 124 -18.63 -11.72 -5.16
CA ARG A 124 -19.87 -12.29 -5.72
C ARG A 124 -21.04 -11.33 -5.66
N LEU A 125 -21.25 -10.64 -4.52
CA LEU A 125 -22.39 -9.75 -4.31
C LEU A 125 -22.24 -8.42 -5.05
N SER A 126 -21.01 -7.94 -5.22
CA SER A 126 -20.70 -6.66 -5.87
C SER A 126 -20.39 -6.79 -7.36
N GLY A 127 -20.19 -8.00 -7.87
CA GLY A 127 -19.86 -8.24 -9.28
C GLY A 127 -18.40 -7.94 -9.61
N VAL A 128 -17.49 -7.96 -8.65
CA VAL A 128 -16.04 -7.86 -8.90
C VAL A 128 -15.57 -9.10 -9.66
N PRO A 129 -14.98 -8.97 -10.86
CA PRO A 129 -14.76 -10.11 -11.76
C PRO A 129 -13.63 -11.04 -11.29
N HIS A 130 -12.66 -10.52 -10.55
CA HIS A 130 -11.47 -11.28 -10.17
C HIS A 130 -11.17 -11.16 -8.68
N THR A 131 -10.69 -12.27 -8.09
CA THR A 131 -10.15 -12.30 -6.72
C THR A 131 -8.83 -13.03 -6.72
N ALA A 132 -7.90 -12.62 -5.84
CA ALA A 132 -6.64 -13.31 -5.63
C ALA A 132 -6.22 -13.20 -4.16
N ASP A 133 -5.60 -14.24 -3.63
CA ASP A 133 -5.08 -14.23 -2.28
C ASP A 133 -3.63 -13.76 -2.21
N MET A 134 -3.27 -13.19 -1.07
CA MET A 134 -1.91 -12.87 -0.63
C MET A 134 -1.70 -13.44 0.77
N ALA A 135 -0.49 -13.91 1.08
CA ALA A 135 -0.21 -14.64 2.31
C ALA A 135 1.09 -14.20 2.99
N ASN A 136 1.39 -12.91 2.97
CA ASN A 136 2.57 -12.32 3.62
C ASN A 136 3.87 -13.07 3.28
N GLY A 137 4.11 -13.32 2.00
CA GLY A 137 5.27 -14.08 1.49
C GLY A 137 5.12 -15.59 1.56
N GLY A 138 4.02 -16.12 2.09
CA GLY A 138 3.65 -17.53 1.99
C GLY A 138 3.09 -17.89 0.62
N PRO A 139 2.88 -19.20 0.35
CA PRO A 139 2.27 -19.67 -0.90
C PRO A 139 0.90 -19.00 -1.12
N SER A 140 0.75 -18.32 -2.25
CA SER A 140 -0.48 -17.57 -2.61
C SER A 140 -0.50 -17.31 -4.11
N ALA A 141 -1.66 -16.91 -4.64
CA ALA A 141 -1.78 -16.46 -6.03
C ALA A 141 -0.89 -15.25 -6.31
N TYR A 142 -0.72 -14.36 -5.32
CA TYR A 142 0.17 -13.21 -5.41
C TYR A 142 1.63 -13.64 -5.63
N GLU A 143 2.21 -14.44 -4.74
CA GLU A 143 3.60 -14.89 -4.87
C GLU A 143 3.83 -15.74 -6.13
N ALA A 144 2.88 -16.62 -6.48
CA ALA A 144 2.92 -17.39 -7.73
C ALA A 144 2.87 -16.47 -8.95
N GLY A 145 2.03 -15.43 -8.90
CA GLY A 145 1.95 -14.41 -9.92
C GLY A 145 3.26 -13.65 -10.11
N LEU A 146 3.88 -13.21 -9.03
CA LEU A 146 5.18 -12.53 -9.08
C LEU A 146 6.28 -13.43 -9.62
N ALA A 147 6.30 -14.70 -9.23
CA ALA A 147 7.30 -15.67 -9.69
C ALA A 147 7.23 -15.92 -11.21
N THR A 148 6.04 -15.86 -11.79
CA THR A 148 5.81 -16.07 -13.23
C THR A 148 5.89 -14.77 -14.04
N ALA A 149 5.73 -13.61 -13.41
CA ALA A 149 5.80 -12.31 -14.06
C ALA A 149 7.26 -11.95 -14.36
N SER A 150 7.69 -12.19 -15.58
CA SER A 150 9.01 -11.81 -16.08
C SER A 150 8.89 -10.73 -17.15
N GLY A 151 9.92 -9.91 -17.28
CA GLY A 151 10.01 -8.86 -18.29
C GLY A 151 10.13 -7.47 -17.68
N THR A 152 10.25 -6.49 -18.55
CA THR A 152 10.33 -5.07 -18.21
C THR A 152 8.96 -4.39 -18.38
N LEU A 153 8.72 -3.34 -17.62
CA LEU A 153 7.59 -2.42 -17.85
C LEU A 153 7.96 -1.43 -18.96
N ASP A 154 8.51 -1.92 -20.07
CA ASP A 154 8.86 -1.03 -21.17
C ASP A 154 7.65 -0.76 -22.06
N PRO A 155 7.41 0.49 -22.45
CA PRO A 155 6.61 0.77 -23.64
C PRO A 155 7.36 0.17 -24.86
N PRO A 156 6.79 -0.67 -25.74
CA PRO A 156 5.35 -0.77 -26.03
C PRO A 156 4.66 -2.03 -25.42
N ALA A 157 5.30 -2.78 -24.52
CA ALA A 157 4.72 -4.00 -23.96
C ALA A 157 3.52 -3.70 -23.04
N LEU A 158 3.53 -2.55 -22.40
CA LEU A 158 2.40 -1.94 -21.69
C LEU A 158 2.41 -0.47 -22.10
N ASP A 159 1.32 0.03 -22.64
CA ASP A 159 1.12 1.46 -22.92
C ASP A 159 1.01 2.20 -21.57
N LEU A 160 2.19 2.38 -20.91
CA LEU A 160 2.25 3.00 -19.59
C LEU A 160 2.10 4.51 -19.77
N PRO A 161 1.05 5.08 -19.21
CA PRO A 161 0.82 6.50 -19.34
C PRO A 161 1.85 7.29 -18.54
N ALA A 162 2.28 8.43 -19.07
CA ALA A 162 2.89 9.46 -18.25
C ALA A 162 1.85 9.90 -17.21
N LEU A 163 2.13 9.66 -15.93
CA LEU A 163 1.25 10.03 -14.83
C LEU A 163 1.37 11.52 -14.56
N ASP A 164 0.23 12.19 -14.44
CA ASP A 164 0.14 13.58 -14.03
C ASP A 164 -0.10 13.68 -12.52
N LEU A 165 0.42 14.72 -11.87
CA LEU A 165 0.14 14.98 -10.46
C LEU A 165 -1.35 15.13 -10.14
N ALA A 166 -2.20 15.42 -11.13
CA ALA A 166 -3.66 15.49 -10.95
C ALA A 166 -4.34 14.13 -11.04
N ASP A 167 -3.65 13.06 -11.49
CA ASP A 167 -4.22 11.72 -11.52
C ASP A 167 -4.49 11.20 -10.11
N ILE A 168 -5.54 10.38 -9.98
CA ILE A 168 -5.91 9.77 -8.70
C ILE A 168 -4.96 8.60 -8.41
N TRP A 169 -4.33 8.64 -7.24
CA TRP A 169 -3.45 7.57 -6.75
C TRP A 169 -4.21 6.55 -5.92
N THR A 170 -5.06 7.03 -5.00
CA THR A 170 -5.73 6.20 -4.01
C THR A 170 -7.14 6.70 -3.78
N ILE A 171 -8.09 5.78 -3.59
CA ILE A 171 -9.42 6.10 -3.07
C ILE A 171 -9.54 5.48 -1.67
N MET A 172 -9.81 6.33 -0.65
CA MET A 172 -10.02 5.87 0.72
C MET A 172 -11.45 6.12 1.15
N TYR A 173 -12.16 5.04 1.53
CA TYR A 173 -13.52 5.18 2.05
C TYR A 173 -13.51 5.57 3.53
N THR A 174 -14.34 6.57 3.84
CA THR A 174 -14.57 7.05 5.20
C THR A 174 -16.02 6.84 5.60
N SER A 175 -16.29 6.64 6.90
CA SER A 175 -17.66 6.65 7.43
C SER A 175 -18.24 8.05 7.23
N GLY A 176 -19.12 8.20 6.24
CA GLY A 176 -19.78 9.48 5.99
C GLY A 176 -20.69 9.86 7.16
N THR A 177 -20.81 11.16 7.43
CA THR A 177 -21.76 11.72 8.43
C THR A 177 -23.22 11.37 8.16
N THR A 178 -23.53 10.93 6.94
CA THR A 178 -24.86 10.53 6.48
C THR A 178 -25.11 9.02 6.56
N GLY A 179 -24.21 8.25 7.19
CA GLY A 179 -24.33 6.79 7.35
C GLY A 179 -23.88 5.95 6.15
N ARG A 180 -23.63 6.54 4.98
CA ARG A 180 -23.06 5.82 3.83
C ARG A 180 -21.57 6.17 3.67
N PRO A 181 -20.68 5.18 3.45
CA PRO A 181 -19.28 5.43 3.17
C PRO A 181 -19.09 6.32 1.94
N LYS A 182 -18.09 7.19 1.98
CA LYS A 182 -17.70 8.06 0.86
C LYS A 182 -16.25 7.80 0.48
N GLY A 183 -15.99 7.62 -0.81
CA GLY A 183 -14.64 7.48 -1.35
C GLY A 183 -13.95 8.84 -1.51
N ALA A 184 -12.95 9.10 -0.68
CA ALA A 184 -12.10 10.28 -0.82
C ALA A 184 -11.00 9.99 -1.85
N GLU A 185 -10.98 10.76 -2.93
CA GLU A 185 -9.97 10.67 -3.98
C GLU A 185 -8.72 11.41 -3.54
N ILE A 186 -7.59 10.72 -3.52
CA ILE A 186 -6.27 11.25 -3.19
C ILE A 186 -5.43 11.23 -4.45
N THR A 187 -5.09 12.40 -4.95
CA THR A 187 -4.24 12.56 -6.14
C THR A 187 -2.76 12.40 -5.80
N TYR A 188 -1.91 12.13 -6.81
CA TYR A 188 -0.45 12.16 -6.63
C TYR A 188 0.03 13.50 -6.07
N ARG A 189 -0.57 14.60 -6.49
CA ARG A 189 -0.26 15.93 -5.97
C ARG A 189 -0.48 16.00 -4.45
N MET A 190 -1.62 15.52 -3.96
CA MET A 190 -1.89 15.47 -2.51
C MET A 190 -0.85 14.60 -1.80
N GLY A 191 -0.53 13.42 -2.37
CA GLY A 191 0.47 12.51 -1.82
C GLY A 191 1.86 13.14 -1.71
N VAL A 192 2.35 13.80 -2.78
CA VAL A 192 3.66 14.45 -2.83
C VAL A 192 3.75 15.59 -1.81
N PHE A 193 2.80 16.53 -1.83
CA PHE A 193 2.85 17.67 -0.91
C PHE A 193 2.69 17.25 0.54
N ASN A 194 1.81 16.27 0.82
CA ASN A 194 1.71 15.69 2.15
C ASN A 194 3.02 15.02 2.59
N ALA A 195 3.69 14.26 1.70
CA ALA A 195 4.95 13.62 2.02
C ALA A 195 6.05 14.66 2.36
N ILE A 196 6.15 15.73 1.59
CA ILE A 196 7.09 16.83 1.85
C ILE A 196 6.79 17.49 3.20
N GLN A 197 5.52 17.85 3.46
CA GLN A 197 5.13 18.50 4.71
C GLN A 197 5.38 17.63 5.92
N CYS A 198 5.00 16.35 5.88
CA CYS A 198 5.24 15.41 6.97
C CYS A 198 6.74 15.21 7.19
N ALA A 199 7.52 15.02 6.11
CA ALA A 199 8.96 14.82 6.23
C ALA A 199 9.64 16.03 6.89
N MET A 200 9.28 17.26 6.48
CA MET A 200 9.83 18.49 7.07
C MET A 200 9.41 18.65 8.53
N MET A 201 8.15 18.33 8.87
CA MET A 201 7.61 18.54 10.22
C MET A 201 8.30 17.63 11.27
N VAL A 202 8.60 16.38 10.91
CA VAL A 202 9.14 15.40 11.87
C VAL A 202 10.57 14.98 11.57
N GLY A 203 11.23 15.57 10.58
CA GLY A 203 12.63 15.31 10.25
C GLY A 203 12.89 13.95 9.62
N LEU A 204 11.96 13.46 8.75
CA LEU A 204 12.20 12.22 7.98
C LEU A 204 13.34 12.43 6.97
N THR A 205 14.23 11.46 6.93
CA THR A 205 15.39 11.41 6.02
C THR A 205 15.60 10.00 5.49
N ALA A 206 16.57 9.81 4.61
CA ALA A 206 16.97 8.48 4.12
C ALA A 206 17.52 7.54 5.23
N GLN A 207 17.86 8.05 6.41
CA GLN A 207 18.25 7.26 7.58
C GLN A 207 17.08 6.92 8.48
N SER A 208 15.89 7.43 8.20
CA SER A 208 14.71 7.19 9.04
C SER A 208 14.24 5.74 8.95
N ARG A 209 13.88 5.19 10.10
CA ARG A 209 13.29 3.86 10.26
C ARG A 209 11.95 4.02 10.97
N ASN A 210 10.88 3.91 10.21
CA ASN A 210 9.52 4.17 10.67
C ASN A 210 8.80 2.86 11.01
N LEU A 211 8.20 2.77 12.21
CA LEU A 211 7.34 1.65 12.59
C LEU A 211 5.90 1.90 12.13
N VAL A 212 5.46 1.14 11.12
CA VAL A 212 4.10 1.16 10.60
C VAL A 212 3.23 0.18 11.37
N PHE A 213 2.37 0.66 12.26
CA PHE A 213 1.44 -0.16 13.06
C PHE A 213 0.00 0.34 13.02
N LEU A 214 -0.23 1.53 12.50
CA LEU A 214 -1.58 1.99 12.18
C LEU A 214 -2.06 1.30 10.90
N PRO A 215 -3.40 1.07 10.76
CA PRO A 215 -3.92 0.38 9.59
C PRO A 215 -3.63 1.12 8.28
N THR A 216 -3.11 0.41 7.29
CA THR A 216 -2.77 0.95 5.97
C THR A 216 -4.00 1.27 5.10
N PHE A 217 -5.18 0.77 5.45
CA PHE A 217 -6.43 1.20 4.81
C PHE A 217 -6.90 2.60 5.26
N HIS A 218 -6.24 3.19 6.25
CA HIS A 218 -6.52 4.53 6.75
C HIS A 218 -5.34 5.46 6.48
N THR A 219 -5.64 6.74 6.23
CA THR A 219 -4.62 7.75 5.91
C THR A 219 -3.52 7.84 6.97
N GLY A 220 -3.85 7.62 8.25
CA GLY A 220 -2.88 7.61 9.34
C GLY A 220 -1.80 6.54 9.19
N GLY A 221 -2.13 5.35 8.71
CA GLY A 221 -1.18 4.26 8.48
C GLY A 221 -0.44 4.36 7.14
N LEU A 222 -1.12 4.87 6.11
CA LEU A 222 -0.55 4.92 4.77
C LEU A 222 0.17 6.24 4.48
N ASN A 223 -0.48 7.39 4.72
CA ASN A 223 -0.04 8.67 4.18
C ASN A 223 0.69 9.56 5.18
N VAL A 224 0.57 9.35 6.51
CA VAL A 224 1.19 10.27 7.46
C VAL A 224 2.68 10.01 7.63
N TYR A 225 3.12 8.74 7.78
CA TYR A 225 4.55 8.44 7.88
C TYR A 225 5.03 7.40 6.86
N ALA A 226 4.23 6.39 6.47
CA ALA A 226 4.72 5.32 5.60
C ALA A 226 5.11 5.84 4.20
N ASN A 227 4.20 6.49 3.48
CA ASN A 227 4.50 7.11 2.18
C ASN A 227 5.58 8.21 2.27
N PRO A 228 5.55 9.15 3.27
CA PRO A 228 6.65 10.09 3.48
C PRO A 228 8.02 9.44 3.72
N THR A 229 8.08 8.31 4.42
CA THR A 229 9.33 7.55 4.60
C THR A 229 9.85 6.99 3.28
N PHE A 230 9.00 6.42 2.44
CA PHE A 230 9.40 6.02 1.07
C PHE A 230 9.83 7.22 0.22
N HIS A 231 9.13 8.35 0.33
CA HIS A 231 9.51 9.57 -0.39
C HIS A 231 10.93 10.04 -0.04
N THR A 232 11.33 9.96 1.23
CA THR A 232 12.66 10.39 1.68
C THR A 232 13.76 9.32 1.55
N GLY A 233 13.43 8.10 1.13
CA GLY A 233 14.39 7.01 0.99
C GLY A 233 14.68 6.25 2.30
N GLY A 234 13.85 6.42 3.33
CA GLY A 234 13.94 5.71 4.59
C GLY A 234 13.36 4.30 4.52
N CYS A 235 13.32 3.60 5.65
CA CYS A 235 12.84 2.23 5.78
C CYS A 235 11.54 2.15 6.59
N ASN A 236 10.53 1.46 6.06
CA ASN A 236 9.30 1.14 6.78
C ASN A 236 9.39 -0.27 7.40
N LEU A 237 9.31 -0.36 8.74
CA LEU A 237 9.15 -1.62 9.46
C LEU A 237 7.65 -1.85 9.67
N VAL A 238 7.10 -2.89 9.06
CA VAL A 238 5.66 -3.13 9.00
C VAL A 238 5.23 -4.14 10.05
N MET A 239 4.44 -3.68 11.00
CA MET A 239 3.77 -4.49 12.01
C MET A 239 2.37 -4.84 11.51
N ARG A 240 2.04 -6.13 11.42
CA ARG A 240 0.79 -6.61 10.80
C ARG A 240 -0.46 -6.03 11.44
N SER A 241 -0.50 -5.98 12.75
CA SER A 241 -1.54 -5.32 13.53
C SER A 241 -0.97 -4.81 14.84
N PHE A 242 -1.61 -3.85 15.47
CA PHE A 242 -1.14 -3.32 16.75
C PHE A 242 -1.30 -4.34 17.88
N ASP A 243 -0.18 -4.73 18.47
CA ASP A 243 -0.06 -5.47 19.72
C ASP A 243 0.77 -4.62 20.70
N PRO A 244 0.23 -4.23 21.87
CA PRO A 244 0.94 -3.34 22.81
C PRO A 244 2.24 -3.91 23.32
N ALA A 245 2.30 -5.21 23.62
CA ALA A 245 3.50 -5.85 24.16
C ALA A 245 4.60 -5.94 23.09
N LEU A 246 4.22 -6.32 21.86
CA LEU A 246 5.15 -6.32 20.73
C LEU A 246 5.64 -4.90 20.42
N PHE A 247 4.73 -3.92 20.42
CA PHE A 247 5.08 -2.51 20.17
C PHE A 247 6.15 -2.01 21.15
N LEU A 248 5.99 -2.25 22.45
CA LEU A 248 6.98 -1.85 23.47
C LEU A 248 8.32 -2.59 23.29
N ARG A 249 8.28 -3.89 22.97
CA ARG A 249 9.50 -4.66 22.67
C ARG A 249 10.25 -4.08 21.47
N LEU A 250 9.53 -3.76 20.37
CA LEU A 250 10.13 -3.19 19.18
C LEU A 250 10.76 -1.81 19.45
N LEU A 251 10.08 -0.94 20.23
CA LEU A 251 10.63 0.36 20.63
C LEU A 251 11.88 0.23 21.51
N SER A 252 11.98 -0.84 22.31
CA SER A 252 13.12 -1.09 23.17
C SER A 252 14.28 -1.77 22.45
N ASP A 253 14.05 -2.35 21.28
CA ASP A 253 15.06 -3.05 20.49
C ASP A 253 15.94 -2.07 19.71
N ARG A 254 17.10 -1.75 20.28
CA ARG A 254 18.07 -0.84 19.65
C ARG A 254 18.63 -1.36 18.33
N ALA A 255 18.62 -2.68 18.10
CA ALA A 255 19.12 -3.26 16.85
C ALA A 255 18.23 -2.93 15.65
N LEU A 256 16.94 -2.65 15.88
CA LEU A 256 16.02 -2.19 14.83
C LEU A 256 16.30 -0.76 14.38
N GLY A 257 16.96 0.06 15.23
CA GLY A 257 17.28 1.44 14.91
C GLY A 257 16.06 2.32 14.62
N LEU A 258 14.90 2.03 15.25
CA LEU A 258 13.67 2.79 15.05
C LEU A 258 13.88 4.26 15.40
N THR A 259 13.46 5.14 14.51
CA THR A 259 13.55 6.60 14.68
C THR A 259 12.17 7.26 14.78
N HIS A 260 11.17 6.69 14.12
CA HIS A 260 9.83 7.26 14.02
C HIS A 260 8.75 6.20 14.26
N ALA A 261 7.67 6.62 14.91
CA ALA A 261 6.46 5.83 15.09
C ALA A 261 5.27 6.78 15.28
N LEU A 262 4.25 6.70 14.42
CA LEU A 262 3.04 7.51 14.55
C LEU A 262 1.99 6.75 15.35
N GLY A 263 1.62 7.26 16.51
CA GLY A 263 0.57 6.68 17.36
C GLY A 263 -0.57 7.65 17.62
N VAL A 264 -1.77 7.10 17.84
CA VAL A 264 -2.91 7.86 18.37
C VAL A 264 -3.00 7.65 19.88
N PRO A 265 -3.53 8.61 20.68
CA PRO A 265 -3.53 8.54 22.15
C PRO A 265 -4.10 7.23 22.71
N THR A 266 -5.17 6.70 22.13
CA THR A 266 -5.78 5.43 22.54
C THR A 266 -4.86 4.21 22.36
N LYS A 267 -3.93 4.26 21.42
CA LYS A 267 -2.93 3.20 21.20
C LYS A 267 -1.78 3.33 22.19
N ILE A 268 -1.31 4.55 22.41
CA ILE A 268 -0.26 4.86 23.38
C ILE A 268 -0.73 4.52 24.78
N GLY A 269 -1.96 4.87 25.17
CA GLY A 269 -2.54 4.52 26.46
C GLY A 269 -2.61 3.00 26.71
N ARG A 270 -2.87 2.20 25.69
CA ARG A 270 -2.87 0.73 25.80
C ARG A 270 -1.47 0.11 25.95
N ALA A 271 -0.43 0.83 25.57
CA ALA A 271 0.95 0.37 25.74
C ALA A 271 1.51 0.67 27.14
N HIS A 272 0.82 1.48 27.93
CA HIS A 272 1.21 1.85 29.30
C HIS A 272 0.45 1.10 30.41
N VAL A 273 -0.43 0.16 30.06
CA VAL A 273 -1.24 -0.62 31.05
C VAL A 273 -0.69 -2.08 31.17
#